data_1ebf335bf3a0d97e9683cc0418d51f98
#
_entry.id   1ebf335bf3a0d97e9683cc0418d51f98
#
_cell.length_a   1.000
_cell.length_b   1.000
_cell.length_c   1.000
_cell.angle_alpha   90.00
_cell.angle_beta   90.00
_cell.angle_gamma   90.00
#
_symmetry.space_group_name_H-M   'P 1'
#
loop_
_entity.id
_entity.type
_entity.pdbx_description
1 polymer ?
#
loop_
_entity_poly.entity_id
_entity_poly.type
_entity_poly.pdbx_seq_one_letter_code
_entity_poly.pdbx_strand_id
1 'polypeptide(L)'
;SQSAISRQIQGLETDLKVQLFERHARGLVLTENGEYLFKSAHEVISKLKDVESNLSGHKDKLNGKLIVTTVVSFGTTWLTPRIKEFMDLHPGIEIELIFDDRELDLATREADVAIRMRRPKQLNLIQKKFVDFNYHIYGSNEYLEKNGYPKTLKDLDKHKFITYGKGAPSPVYNPDWVLKVGSKDGKKRRSLMKVNSVYGLLLAVQSGVGLAALPDYIAHNISGISKVLPNEPGKPTETHFVYPSSLKNNARLMAFRNFLF
;
A
#
# COMPACT_ATOMS: atom_id res chain seq x y z
N SER A 1 -33.32 -5.68 7.76
CA SER A 1 -33.54 -4.23 7.73
C SER A 1 -32.62 -3.57 8.75
N GLN A 2 -32.28 -2.27 8.59
CA GLN A 2 -31.44 -1.50 9.50
C GLN A 2 -31.94 -1.53 10.95
N SER A 3 -33.26 -1.53 11.15
CA SER A 3 -33.89 -1.64 12.47
C SER A 3 -33.68 -3.02 13.16
N ALA A 4 -33.53 -4.11 12.39
CA ALA A 4 -33.24 -5.43 12.93
C ALA A 4 -31.78 -5.51 13.43
N ILE A 5 -30.85 -4.98 12.65
CA ILE A 5 -29.42 -4.93 13.03
C ILE A 5 -29.24 -4.08 14.29
N SER A 6 -29.88 -2.90 14.38
CA SER A 6 -29.80 -2.06 15.57
C SER A 6 -30.33 -2.76 16.83
N ARG A 7 -31.42 -3.53 16.72
CA ARG A 7 -31.93 -4.31 17.87
C ARG A 7 -30.99 -5.43 18.30
N GLN A 8 -30.37 -6.12 17.34
CA GLN A 8 -29.38 -7.17 17.64
C GLN A 8 -28.15 -6.61 18.34
N ILE A 9 -27.65 -5.46 17.89
CA ILE A 9 -26.52 -4.77 18.52
C ILE A 9 -26.88 -4.33 19.94
N GLN A 10 -28.04 -3.72 20.15
CA GLN A 10 -28.50 -3.34 21.49
C GLN A 10 -28.66 -4.55 22.43
N GLY A 11 -29.18 -5.67 21.92
CA GLY A 11 -29.25 -6.93 22.67
C GLY A 11 -27.87 -7.39 23.11
N LEU A 12 -26.91 -7.40 22.18
CA LEU A 12 -25.52 -7.80 22.46
C LEU A 12 -24.84 -6.88 23.48
N GLU A 13 -25.02 -5.55 23.38
CA GLU A 13 -24.52 -4.57 24.37
C GLU A 13 -25.12 -4.81 25.76
N THR A 14 -26.42 -5.18 25.80
CA THR A 14 -27.11 -5.48 27.07
C THR A 14 -26.57 -6.78 27.70
N ASP A 15 -26.38 -7.83 26.91
CA ASP A 15 -25.88 -9.12 27.37
C ASP A 15 -24.44 -9.02 27.87
N LEU A 16 -23.59 -8.27 27.17
CA LEU A 16 -22.19 -8.06 27.52
C LEU A 16 -21.99 -6.96 28.57
N LYS A 17 -23.02 -6.16 28.87
CA LYS A 17 -23.01 -5.00 29.79
C LYS A 17 -21.94 -3.97 29.46
N VAL A 18 -21.65 -3.80 28.16
CA VAL A 18 -20.70 -2.81 27.66
C VAL A 18 -21.27 -2.16 26.38
N GLN A 19 -20.95 -0.88 26.17
CA GLN A 19 -21.24 -0.21 24.91
C GLN A 19 -20.20 -0.59 23.88
N LEU A 20 -20.68 -0.96 22.66
CA LEU A 20 -19.84 -1.30 21.52
C LEU A 20 -19.77 -0.16 20.51
N PHE A 21 -20.76 0.74 20.52
CA PHE A 21 -20.84 1.87 19.61
C PHE A 21 -21.14 3.17 20.36
N GLU A 22 -20.50 4.24 19.90
CA GLU A 22 -20.81 5.63 20.28
C GLU A 22 -21.49 6.36 19.13
N ARG A 23 -22.49 7.17 19.46
CA ARG A 23 -23.19 8.02 18.49
C ARG A 23 -22.53 9.39 18.43
N HIS A 24 -22.00 9.73 17.28
CA HIS A 24 -21.47 11.06 16.99
C HIS A 24 -22.36 11.78 15.97
N ALA A 25 -22.24 13.10 15.87
CA ALA A 25 -22.96 13.91 14.88
C ALA A 25 -22.72 13.48 13.41
N ARG A 26 -21.66 12.70 13.16
CA ARG A 26 -21.26 12.19 11.83
C ARG A 26 -21.52 10.70 11.64
N GLY A 27 -22.16 10.00 12.59
CA GLY A 27 -22.47 8.58 12.51
C GLY A 27 -22.12 7.77 13.76
N LEU A 28 -22.13 6.46 13.62
CA LEU A 28 -21.74 5.50 14.65
C LEU A 28 -20.24 5.20 14.54
N VAL A 29 -19.56 5.22 15.67
CA VAL A 29 -18.13 4.85 15.81
C VAL A 29 -18.02 3.72 16.83
N LEU A 30 -17.14 2.77 16.62
CA LEU A 30 -16.84 1.70 17.59
C LEU A 30 -16.17 2.31 18.83
N THR A 31 -16.60 1.84 20.01
CA THR A 31 -15.85 2.03 21.26
C THR A 31 -14.62 1.13 21.29
N GLU A 32 -13.74 1.29 22.26
CA GLU A 32 -12.60 0.38 22.49
C GLU A 32 -13.05 -1.09 22.67
N ASN A 33 -14.15 -1.30 23.43
CA ASN A 33 -14.77 -2.61 23.58
C ASN A 33 -15.36 -3.12 22.26
N GLY A 34 -15.96 -2.21 21.47
CA GLY A 34 -16.48 -2.51 20.13
C GLY A 34 -15.39 -2.96 19.18
N GLU A 35 -14.24 -2.27 19.15
CA GLU A 35 -13.09 -2.67 18.35
C GLU A 35 -12.51 -4.02 18.79
N TYR A 36 -12.40 -4.24 20.09
CA TYR A 36 -11.93 -5.52 20.64
C TYR A 36 -12.84 -6.68 20.21
N LEU A 37 -14.17 -6.52 20.42
CA LEU A 37 -15.16 -7.55 20.04
C LEU A 37 -15.17 -7.77 18.53
N PHE A 38 -15.11 -6.71 17.73
CA PHE A 38 -15.08 -6.80 16.27
C PHE A 38 -13.87 -7.63 15.79
N LYS A 39 -12.67 -7.35 16.31
CA LYS A 39 -11.46 -8.12 15.99
C LYS A 39 -11.60 -9.59 16.38
N SER A 40 -12.06 -9.85 17.61
CA SER A 40 -12.23 -11.23 18.11
C SER A 40 -13.28 -12.01 17.32
N ALA A 41 -14.41 -11.40 16.99
CA ALA A 41 -15.46 -12.02 16.17
C ALA A 41 -14.97 -12.35 14.76
N HIS A 42 -14.20 -11.45 14.15
CA HIS A 42 -13.59 -11.68 12.84
C HIS A 42 -12.59 -12.85 12.86
N GLU A 43 -11.77 -12.98 13.90
CA GLU A 43 -10.86 -14.12 14.06
C GLU A 43 -11.61 -15.45 14.15
N VAL A 44 -12.72 -15.49 14.90
CA VAL A 44 -13.56 -16.69 15.04
C VAL A 44 -14.21 -17.07 13.72
N ILE A 45 -14.85 -16.11 13.04
CA ILE A 45 -15.48 -16.33 11.72
C ILE A 45 -14.44 -16.81 10.70
N SER A 46 -13.25 -16.23 10.75
CA SER A 46 -12.11 -16.61 9.93
C SER A 46 -11.71 -18.07 10.14
N LYS A 47 -11.58 -18.49 11.42
CA LYS A 47 -11.26 -19.90 11.76
C LYS A 47 -12.35 -20.86 11.30
N LEU A 48 -13.62 -20.47 11.42
CA LEU A 48 -14.74 -21.30 10.92
C LEU A 48 -14.66 -21.48 9.40
N LYS A 49 -14.42 -20.42 8.64
CA LYS A 49 -14.23 -20.51 7.18
C LYS A 49 -13.04 -21.41 6.79
N ASP A 50 -11.95 -21.39 7.59
CA ASP A 50 -10.82 -22.30 7.37
C ASP A 50 -11.21 -23.77 7.61
N VAL A 51 -12.00 -24.02 8.66
CA VAL A 51 -12.52 -25.36 8.95
C VAL A 51 -13.45 -25.85 7.84
N GLU A 52 -14.39 -25.03 7.39
CA GLU A 52 -15.29 -25.33 6.27
C GLU A 52 -14.51 -25.63 4.99
N SER A 53 -13.51 -24.81 4.65
CA SER A 53 -12.62 -25.02 3.50
C SER A 53 -11.82 -26.32 3.61
N ASN A 54 -11.37 -26.66 4.81
CA ASN A 54 -10.63 -27.91 5.06
C ASN A 54 -11.53 -29.15 5.00
N LEU A 55 -12.77 -29.06 5.50
CA LEU A 55 -13.75 -30.17 5.51
C LEU A 55 -14.33 -30.43 4.13
N SER A 56 -14.52 -29.41 3.31
CA SER A 56 -15.06 -29.52 1.95
C SER A 56 -14.10 -30.19 0.94
N GLY A 57 -12.96 -30.70 1.38
CA GLY A 57 -12.00 -31.41 0.52
C GLY A 57 -11.32 -30.55 -0.53
N HIS A 58 -11.42 -29.23 -0.40
CA HIS A 58 -10.91 -28.26 -1.37
C HIS A 58 -9.44 -27.86 -1.13
N LYS A 59 -8.68 -28.68 -0.35
CA LYS A 59 -7.25 -28.42 -0.07
C LYS A 59 -6.38 -28.27 -1.32
N ASP A 60 -6.78 -28.90 -2.43
CA ASP A 60 -5.98 -28.95 -3.66
C ASP A 60 -6.63 -28.25 -4.86
N LYS A 61 -7.80 -27.63 -4.71
CA LYS A 61 -8.42 -26.92 -5.82
C LYS A 61 -7.99 -25.44 -5.82
N LEU A 62 -7.27 -25.08 -6.87
CA LEU A 62 -6.89 -23.69 -7.19
C LEU A 62 -8.12 -22.87 -7.68
N ASN A 63 -9.22 -22.93 -6.91
CA ASN A 63 -10.48 -22.27 -7.22
C ASN A 63 -10.91 -21.36 -6.07
N GLY A 64 -11.61 -20.26 -6.39
CA GLY A 64 -12.19 -19.33 -5.44
C GLY A 64 -11.42 -18.04 -5.32
N LYS A 65 -11.83 -17.15 -4.40
CA LYS A 65 -11.36 -15.78 -4.29
C LYS A 65 -10.01 -15.67 -3.56
N LEU A 66 -9.15 -14.79 -4.04
CA LEU A 66 -7.93 -14.35 -3.39
C LEU A 66 -7.91 -12.83 -3.34
N ILE A 67 -7.86 -12.25 -2.14
CA ILE A 67 -7.86 -10.80 -1.92
C ILE A 67 -6.42 -10.34 -1.68
N VAL A 68 -5.93 -9.47 -2.56
CA VAL A 68 -4.56 -8.95 -2.52
C VAL A 68 -4.59 -7.45 -2.26
N THR A 69 -3.83 -6.98 -1.28
CA THR A 69 -3.70 -5.54 -1.02
C THR A 69 -2.28 -5.05 -1.20
N THR A 70 -2.15 -3.82 -1.65
CA THR A 70 -0.89 -3.08 -1.76
C THR A 70 -1.14 -1.58 -1.82
N VAL A 71 -0.06 -0.78 -1.83
CA VAL A 71 -0.17 0.67 -2.02
C VAL A 71 -0.66 1.01 -3.42
N VAL A 72 -1.40 2.13 -3.54
CA VAL A 72 -2.07 2.53 -4.78
C VAL A 72 -1.12 2.55 -5.98
N SER A 73 0.03 3.20 -5.85
CA SER A 73 0.97 3.36 -6.97
C SER A 73 1.53 2.02 -7.48
N PHE A 74 1.91 1.12 -6.58
CA PHE A 74 2.46 -0.19 -6.95
C PHE A 74 1.36 -1.10 -7.53
N GLY A 75 0.20 -1.08 -6.91
CA GLY A 75 -0.95 -1.86 -7.37
C GLY A 75 -1.37 -1.50 -8.79
N THR A 76 -1.55 -0.21 -9.06
CA THR A 76 -2.02 0.27 -10.37
C THR A 76 -0.99 0.13 -11.48
N THR A 77 0.28 0.41 -11.21
CA THR A 77 1.28 0.51 -12.29
C THR A 77 2.13 -0.74 -12.48
N TRP A 78 2.36 -1.51 -11.41
CA TRP A 78 3.21 -2.70 -11.46
C TRP A 78 2.41 -4.00 -11.38
N LEU A 79 1.51 -4.14 -10.41
CA LEU A 79 0.80 -5.39 -10.16
C LEU A 79 -0.31 -5.65 -11.17
N THR A 80 -1.23 -4.69 -11.37
CA THR A 80 -2.41 -4.87 -12.24
C THR A 80 -2.05 -5.33 -13.66
N PRO A 81 -1.03 -4.78 -14.35
CA PRO A 81 -0.67 -5.25 -15.69
C PRO A 81 -0.22 -6.71 -15.76
N ARG A 82 0.24 -7.26 -14.63
CA ARG A 82 0.72 -8.66 -14.52
C ARG A 82 -0.35 -9.65 -14.11
N ILE A 83 -1.47 -9.18 -13.59
CA ILE A 83 -2.56 -10.05 -13.10
C ILE A 83 -3.17 -10.88 -14.21
N LYS A 84 -3.21 -10.36 -15.46
CA LYS A 84 -3.71 -11.13 -16.59
C LYS A 84 -2.96 -12.47 -16.73
N GLU A 85 -1.64 -12.44 -16.68
CA GLU A 85 -0.81 -13.65 -16.79
C GLU A 85 -1.12 -14.65 -15.66
N PHE A 86 -1.28 -14.16 -14.43
CA PHE A 86 -1.67 -15.01 -13.30
C PHE A 86 -3.05 -15.65 -13.51
N MET A 87 -4.03 -14.89 -13.99
CA MET A 87 -5.39 -15.40 -14.23
C MET A 87 -5.42 -16.42 -15.38
N ASP A 88 -4.61 -16.22 -16.41
CA ASP A 88 -4.47 -17.18 -17.51
C ASP A 88 -3.88 -18.51 -17.03
N LEU A 89 -2.91 -18.48 -16.09
CA LEU A 89 -2.31 -19.66 -15.46
C LEU A 89 -3.23 -20.34 -14.45
N HIS A 90 -4.13 -19.59 -13.83
CA HIS A 90 -5.00 -20.07 -12.74
C HIS A 90 -6.46 -19.64 -12.94
N PRO A 91 -7.15 -20.13 -13.97
CA PRO A 91 -8.49 -19.65 -14.36
C PRO A 91 -9.59 -19.90 -13.31
N GLY A 92 -9.34 -20.75 -12.32
CA GLY A 92 -10.25 -20.98 -11.20
C GLY A 92 -10.10 -19.98 -10.05
N ILE A 93 -9.09 -19.11 -10.06
CA ILE A 93 -8.87 -18.12 -9.02
C ILE A 93 -9.47 -16.78 -9.41
N GLU A 94 -10.42 -16.30 -8.60
CA GLU A 94 -10.94 -14.93 -8.67
C GLU A 94 -10.02 -14.02 -7.86
N ILE A 95 -9.47 -12.98 -8.51
CA ILE A 95 -8.60 -11.99 -7.85
C ILE A 95 -9.40 -10.73 -7.52
N GLU A 96 -9.34 -10.31 -6.25
CA GLU A 96 -9.73 -8.97 -5.83
C GLU A 96 -8.50 -8.17 -5.40
N LEU A 97 -8.29 -7.00 -6.03
CA LEU A 97 -7.19 -6.10 -5.71
C LEU A 97 -7.72 -4.90 -4.91
N ILE A 98 -7.19 -4.71 -3.71
CA ILE A 98 -7.50 -3.56 -2.85
C ILE A 98 -6.26 -2.69 -2.73
N PHE A 99 -6.32 -1.47 -3.27
CA PHE A 99 -5.22 -0.51 -3.23
C PHE A 99 -5.49 0.57 -2.20
N ASP A 100 -4.68 0.60 -1.14
CA ASP A 100 -4.75 1.62 -0.09
C ASP A 100 -3.33 1.90 0.42
N ASP A 101 -2.99 3.18 0.59
CA ASP A 101 -1.71 3.59 1.18
C ASP A 101 -1.68 3.38 2.71
N ARG A 102 -2.85 3.15 3.33
CA ARG A 102 -2.96 2.64 4.71
C ARG A 102 -2.69 1.14 4.73
N GLU A 103 -2.08 0.68 5.79
CA GLU A 103 -1.91 -0.76 6.00
C GLU A 103 -3.21 -1.38 6.50
N LEU A 104 -3.87 -2.18 5.65
CA LEU A 104 -5.02 -2.98 6.04
C LEU A 104 -4.62 -4.04 7.07
N ASP A 105 -5.54 -4.38 7.96
CA ASP A 105 -5.29 -5.42 8.96
C ASP A 105 -5.53 -6.81 8.36
N LEU A 106 -4.45 -7.55 8.15
CA LEU A 106 -4.52 -8.92 7.64
C LEU A 106 -5.05 -9.92 8.67
N ALA A 107 -5.01 -9.61 9.97
CA ALA A 107 -5.57 -10.47 11.00
C ALA A 107 -7.10 -10.48 10.96
N THR A 108 -7.73 -9.36 10.58
CA THR A 108 -9.18 -9.24 10.39
C THR A 108 -9.64 -9.71 9.02
N ARG A 109 -8.72 -10.20 8.18
CA ARG A 109 -8.98 -10.68 6.80
C ARG A 109 -9.61 -9.63 5.88
N GLU A 110 -9.27 -8.36 6.05
CA GLU A 110 -9.56 -7.36 5.04
C GLU A 110 -8.86 -7.69 3.70
N ALA A 111 -7.76 -8.46 3.78
CA ALA A 111 -7.11 -9.10 2.63
C ALA A 111 -6.42 -10.41 3.06
N ASP A 112 -6.22 -11.32 2.10
CA ASP A 112 -5.51 -12.59 2.31
C ASP A 112 -3.99 -12.40 2.30
N VAL A 113 -3.51 -11.46 1.47
CA VAL A 113 -2.10 -11.18 1.27
C VAL A 113 -1.86 -9.70 0.99
N ALA A 114 -0.74 -9.18 1.48
CA ALA A 114 -0.30 -7.82 1.21
C ALA A 114 1.09 -7.78 0.59
N ILE A 115 1.32 -6.84 -0.34
CA ILE A 115 2.66 -6.41 -0.75
C ILE A 115 2.90 -5.05 -0.12
N ARG A 116 3.83 -4.99 0.84
CA ARG A 116 4.07 -3.79 1.65
C ARG A 116 5.43 -3.16 1.34
N MET A 117 5.48 -1.83 1.33
CA MET A 117 6.67 -1.03 1.02
C MET A 117 7.56 -0.81 2.24
N ARG A 118 7.28 -1.51 3.34
CA ARG A 118 8.05 -1.51 4.58
C ARG A 118 7.76 -2.78 5.35
N ARG A 119 8.66 -3.15 6.25
CA ARG A 119 8.47 -4.31 7.11
C ARG A 119 7.28 -4.08 8.06
N PRO A 120 6.25 -4.94 8.02
CA PRO A 120 5.11 -4.84 8.92
C PRO A 120 5.50 -5.03 10.37
N LYS A 121 4.75 -4.35 11.26
CA LYS A 121 4.90 -4.51 12.72
C LYS A 121 3.88 -5.46 13.33
N GLN A 122 2.87 -5.89 12.57
CA GLN A 122 1.82 -6.79 13.03
C GLN A 122 2.41 -8.15 13.41
N LEU A 123 1.91 -8.71 14.51
CA LEU A 123 2.27 -10.05 14.98
C LEU A 123 1.57 -11.14 14.14
N ASN A 124 2.07 -12.38 14.21
CA ASN A 124 1.49 -13.56 13.55
C ASN A 124 1.41 -13.49 12.01
N LEU A 125 2.24 -12.65 11.39
CA LEU A 125 2.37 -12.59 9.94
C LEU A 125 3.64 -13.30 9.47
N ILE A 126 3.51 -14.06 8.38
CA ILE A 126 4.66 -14.55 7.61
C ILE A 126 5.07 -13.44 6.66
N GLN A 127 6.35 -13.11 6.68
CA GLN A 127 6.92 -12.03 5.89
C GLN A 127 8.07 -12.58 5.06
N LYS A 128 8.05 -12.34 3.76
CA LYS A 128 9.14 -12.67 2.85
C LYS A 128 9.54 -11.41 2.09
N LYS A 129 10.84 -11.10 2.07
CA LYS A 129 11.36 -10.03 1.22
C LYS A 129 10.99 -10.35 -0.22
N PHE A 130 10.44 -9.37 -0.94
CA PHE A 130 9.94 -9.57 -2.29
C PHE A 130 10.91 -8.96 -3.31
N VAL A 131 10.90 -7.66 -3.47
CA VAL A 131 11.75 -6.94 -4.42
C VAL A 131 12.23 -5.62 -3.80
N ASP A 132 13.44 -5.21 -4.16
CA ASP A 132 13.94 -3.88 -3.82
C ASP A 132 13.78 -2.97 -5.02
N PHE A 133 13.43 -1.71 -4.76
CA PHE A 133 13.50 -0.67 -5.75
C PHE A 133 14.03 0.63 -5.15
N ASN A 134 14.49 1.53 -6.01
CA ASN A 134 15.02 2.80 -5.58
C ASN A 134 14.04 3.93 -5.89
N TYR A 135 14.13 4.97 -5.07
CA TYR A 135 13.60 6.28 -5.37
C TYR A 135 14.70 7.19 -5.88
N HIS A 136 14.50 7.77 -7.05
CA HIS A 136 15.35 8.83 -7.58
C HIS A 136 14.56 10.12 -7.77
N ILE A 137 15.28 11.19 -8.06
CA ILE A 137 14.67 12.48 -8.37
C ILE A 137 14.35 12.51 -9.86
N TYR A 138 13.16 12.92 -10.21
CA TYR A 138 12.69 13.06 -11.59
C TYR A 138 12.14 14.46 -11.86
N GLY A 139 12.28 14.91 -13.10
CA GLY A 139 11.68 16.12 -13.64
C GLY A 139 11.19 15.90 -15.05
N SER A 140 10.20 16.67 -15.54
CA SER A 140 9.86 16.63 -16.95
C SER A 140 10.98 17.23 -17.80
N ASN A 141 11.13 16.72 -19.02
CA ASN A 141 12.14 17.21 -19.97
C ASN A 141 11.95 18.70 -20.22
N GLU A 142 10.70 19.14 -20.46
CA GLU A 142 10.36 20.54 -20.63
C GLU A 142 10.77 21.43 -19.43
N TYR A 143 10.48 20.95 -18.21
CA TYR A 143 10.90 21.67 -17.00
C TYR A 143 12.42 21.79 -16.91
N LEU A 144 13.14 20.70 -17.21
CA LEU A 144 14.60 20.66 -17.14
C LEU A 144 15.27 21.51 -18.23
N GLU A 145 14.73 21.52 -19.44
CA GLU A 145 15.18 22.40 -20.53
C GLU A 145 15.04 23.88 -20.16
N LYS A 146 13.91 24.23 -19.55
CA LYS A 146 13.62 25.62 -19.15
C LYS A 146 14.41 26.09 -17.92
N ASN A 147 14.65 25.21 -16.93
CA ASN A 147 15.23 25.57 -15.64
C ASN A 147 16.67 25.08 -15.45
N GLY A 148 17.20 24.34 -16.44
CA GLY A 148 18.52 23.72 -16.41
C GLY A 148 18.51 22.31 -15.83
N TYR A 149 19.48 21.50 -16.25
CA TYR A 149 19.70 20.14 -15.73
C TYR A 149 20.67 20.22 -14.54
N PRO A 150 20.26 19.79 -13.33
CA PRO A 150 21.18 19.72 -12.18
C PRO A 150 22.35 18.79 -12.47
N LYS A 151 23.57 19.25 -12.28
CA LYS A 151 24.81 18.46 -12.44
C LYS A 151 25.35 17.99 -11.09
N THR A 152 24.98 18.65 -10.02
CA THR A 152 25.39 18.35 -8.65
C THR A 152 24.20 18.43 -7.71
N LEU A 153 24.31 17.82 -6.53
CA LEU A 153 23.29 17.93 -5.48
C LEU A 153 23.03 19.37 -5.04
N LYS A 154 24.04 20.26 -5.17
CA LYS A 154 23.90 21.68 -4.84
C LYS A 154 23.01 22.42 -5.85
N ASP A 155 23.01 22.00 -7.12
CA ASP A 155 22.18 22.65 -8.14
C ASP A 155 20.69 22.47 -7.86
N LEU A 156 20.32 21.43 -7.09
CA LEU A 156 18.96 21.22 -6.63
C LEU A 156 18.36 22.41 -5.86
N ASP A 157 19.20 23.28 -5.28
CA ASP A 157 18.74 24.47 -4.55
C ASP A 157 18.05 25.50 -5.46
N LYS A 158 18.29 25.42 -6.78
CA LYS A 158 17.69 26.31 -7.79
C LYS A 158 16.34 25.81 -8.31
N HIS A 159 15.94 24.61 -7.90
CA HIS A 159 14.75 23.95 -8.45
C HIS A 159 13.55 23.95 -7.51
N LYS A 160 12.36 23.86 -8.11
CA LYS A 160 11.08 23.69 -7.40
C LYS A 160 10.88 22.24 -7.05
N PHE A 161 10.36 21.96 -5.84
CA PHE A 161 10.10 20.61 -5.38
C PHE A 161 8.62 20.34 -5.14
N ILE A 162 8.21 19.14 -5.48
CA ILE A 162 6.91 18.56 -5.17
C ILE A 162 7.18 17.40 -4.21
N THR A 163 6.43 17.31 -3.11
CA THR A 163 6.65 16.29 -2.09
C THR A 163 5.37 15.61 -1.67
N TYR A 164 5.53 14.47 -0.98
CA TYR A 164 4.39 13.77 -0.40
C TYR A 164 3.74 14.63 0.69
N GLY A 165 2.39 14.72 0.66
CA GLY A 165 1.61 15.55 1.58
C GLY A 165 1.38 14.88 2.94
N LYS A 166 0.97 15.69 3.92
CA LYS A 166 0.44 15.20 5.20
C LYS A 166 -1.03 14.80 5.01
N GLY A 167 -1.53 13.89 5.85
CA GLY A 167 -2.96 13.51 5.87
C GLY A 167 -3.24 12.09 5.41
N ALA A 168 -2.29 11.40 4.78
CA ALA A 168 -2.29 9.96 4.61
C ALA A 168 -0.93 9.40 5.06
N PRO A 169 -0.88 8.16 5.56
CA PRO A 169 0.38 7.49 5.85
C PRO A 169 1.20 7.42 4.56
N SER A 170 2.45 7.86 4.60
CA SER A 170 3.32 7.66 3.45
C SER A 170 3.62 6.18 3.29
N PRO A 171 3.51 5.62 2.07
CA PRO A 171 3.87 4.22 1.83
C PRO A 171 5.36 3.95 2.07
N VAL A 172 6.20 4.99 2.08
CA VAL A 172 7.64 4.86 2.27
C VAL A 172 8.15 5.64 3.47
N TYR A 173 9.32 5.21 3.98
CA TYR A 173 9.98 5.89 5.08
C TYR A 173 10.63 7.19 4.60
N ASN A 174 10.37 8.31 5.30
CA ASN A 174 10.96 9.62 5.02
C ASN A 174 10.76 10.12 3.56
N PRO A 175 9.52 10.37 3.12
CA PRO A 175 9.22 10.77 1.74
C PRO A 175 9.83 12.14 1.34
N ASP A 176 10.19 12.94 2.32
CA ASP A 176 10.74 14.30 2.15
C ASP A 176 12.27 14.35 2.05
N TRP A 177 12.96 13.19 1.91
CA TRP A 177 14.42 13.15 1.86
C TRP A 177 15.01 14.06 0.78
N VAL A 178 14.32 14.19 -0.34
CA VAL A 178 14.71 15.03 -1.48
C VAL A 178 14.87 16.51 -1.11
N LEU A 179 14.20 16.99 -0.06
CA LEU A 179 14.33 18.35 0.41
C LEU A 179 15.61 18.61 1.22
N LYS A 180 16.31 17.55 1.64
CA LYS A 180 17.51 17.64 2.49
C LYS A 180 18.77 17.17 1.79
N VAL A 181 18.66 16.30 0.77
CA VAL A 181 19.81 15.71 0.11
C VAL A 181 20.74 16.79 -0.47
N GLY A 182 22.05 16.70 -0.17
CA GLY A 182 23.07 17.65 -0.65
C GLY A 182 22.88 19.09 -0.20
N SER A 183 21.98 19.38 0.73
CA SER A 183 21.79 20.72 1.28
C SER A 183 22.94 21.09 2.23
N LYS A 184 23.52 22.27 2.07
CA LYS A 184 24.45 22.83 3.06
C LYS A 184 23.70 23.13 4.35
N ASP A 185 24.34 22.87 5.49
CA ASP A 185 23.82 23.17 6.84
C ASP A 185 22.49 22.45 7.22
N GLY A 186 22.10 21.37 6.52
CA GLY A 186 20.86 20.65 6.81
C GLY A 186 19.58 21.44 6.56
N LYS A 187 19.68 22.62 5.91
CA LYS A 187 18.54 23.49 5.61
C LYS A 187 17.60 22.80 4.62
N LYS A 188 16.36 22.64 5.03
CA LYS A 188 15.33 21.98 4.21
C LYS A 188 14.87 22.90 3.08
N ARG A 189 14.93 22.43 1.81
CA ARG A 189 14.35 23.12 0.65
C ARG A 189 12.84 23.28 0.83
N ARG A 190 12.27 24.30 0.21
CA ARG A 190 10.81 24.52 0.24
C ARG A 190 10.12 23.58 -0.77
N SER A 191 9.09 22.88 -0.32
CA SER A 191 8.14 22.21 -1.22
C SER A 191 7.14 23.23 -1.75
N LEU A 192 7.00 23.32 -3.07
CA LEU A 192 6.03 24.20 -3.72
C LEU A 192 4.63 23.61 -3.69
N MET A 193 4.54 22.29 -3.90
CA MET A 193 3.29 21.52 -3.94
C MET A 193 3.43 20.27 -3.10
N LYS A 194 2.34 19.86 -2.46
CA LYS A 194 2.26 18.61 -1.69
C LYS A 194 1.04 17.83 -2.14
N VAL A 195 1.23 16.55 -2.40
CA VAL A 195 0.16 15.63 -2.78
C VAL A 195 0.37 14.28 -2.07
N ASN A 196 -0.69 13.70 -1.53
CA ASN A 196 -0.65 12.45 -0.76
C ASN A 196 -0.84 11.20 -1.63
N SER A 197 -0.32 11.23 -2.84
CA SER A 197 -0.36 10.13 -3.80
C SER A 197 0.92 10.11 -4.62
N VAL A 198 1.61 8.97 -4.68
CA VAL A 198 2.81 8.79 -5.50
C VAL A 198 2.47 8.94 -6.99
N TYR A 199 1.29 8.46 -7.42
CA TYR A 199 0.83 8.67 -8.78
C TYR A 199 0.53 10.15 -9.07
N GLY A 200 -0.03 10.87 -8.09
CA GLY A 200 -0.22 12.32 -8.18
C GLY A 200 1.12 13.09 -8.27
N LEU A 201 2.18 12.63 -7.58
CA LEU A 201 3.54 13.16 -7.75
C LEU A 201 4.04 12.98 -9.18
N LEU A 202 3.85 11.80 -9.77
CA LEU A 202 4.22 11.52 -11.16
C LEU A 202 3.53 12.50 -12.11
N LEU A 203 2.21 12.65 -12.01
CA LEU A 203 1.44 13.56 -12.87
C LEU A 203 1.90 15.02 -12.72
N ALA A 204 2.20 15.45 -11.52
CA ALA A 204 2.72 16.82 -11.28
C ALA A 204 4.13 17.02 -11.87
N VAL A 205 4.99 15.98 -11.83
CA VAL A 205 6.29 16.00 -12.54
C VAL A 205 6.09 16.09 -14.04
N GLN A 206 5.23 15.25 -14.63
CA GLN A 206 4.92 15.27 -16.07
C GLN A 206 4.39 16.63 -16.54
N SER A 207 3.57 17.31 -15.70
CA SER A 207 3.03 18.63 -15.98
C SER A 207 4.07 19.77 -15.80
N GLY A 208 5.32 19.47 -15.53
CA GLY A 208 6.39 20.49 -15.43
C GLY A 208 6.32 21.37 -14.17
N VAL A 209 5.61 20.97 -13.11
CA VAL A 209 5.51 21.74 -11.86
C VAL A 209 6.86 21.86 -11.15
N GLY A 210 7.69 20.80 -11.22
CA GLY A 210 9.00 20.77 -10.57
C GLY A 210 9.56 19.36 -10.46
N LEU A 211 10.52 19.18 -9.56
CA LEU A 211 11.19 17.91 -9.27
C LEU A 211 10.49 17.16 -8.14
N ALA A 212 10.41 15.83 -8.24
CA ALA A 212 9.94 14.98 -7.17
C ALA A 212 10.77 13.70 -7.04
N ALA A 213 10.77 13.10 -5.85
CA ALA A 213 11.25 11.74 -5.65
C ALA A 213 10.16 10.76 -6.08
N LEU A 214 10.45 9.93 -7.09
CA LEU A 214 9.56 8.89 -7.59
C LEU A 214 10.26 7.53 -7.52
N PRO A 215 9.50 6.44 -7.26
CA PRO A 215 10.05 5.10 -7.37
C PRO A 215 10.32 4.74 -8.82
N ASP A 216 11.44 4.07 -9.07
CA ASP A 216 11.89 3.73 -10.43
C ASP A 216 10.86 2.89 -11.19
N TYR A 217 10.12 2.01 -10.51
CA TYR A 217 9.12 1.15 -11.17
C TYR A 217 7.97 1.93 -11.82
N ILE A 218 7.68 3.15 -11.34
CA ILE A 218 6.63 3.99 -11.92
C ILE A 218 7.17 4.97 -12.95
N ALA A 219 8.44 5.39 -12.80
CA ALA A 219 9.03 6.45 -13.61
C ALA A 219 9.82 5.94 -14.82
N HIS A 220 10.38 4.72 -14.74
CA HIS A 220 11.34 4.19 -15.73
C HIS A 220 10.79 4.11 -17.16
N ASN A 221 9.51 3.79 -17.33
CA ASN A 221 8.89 3.60 -18.65
C ASN A 221 8.02 4.79 -19.08
N ILE A 222 8.12 5.93 -18.39
CA ILE A 222 7.31 7.10 -18.69
C ILE A 222 8.10 8.03 -19.62
N SER A 223 7.56 8.29 -20.82
CA SER A 223 8.11 9.28 -21.73
C SER A 223 7.92 10.70 -21.20
N GLY A 224 8.83 11.60 -21.59
CA GLY A 224 8.75 13.03 -21.26
C GLY A 224 9.24 13.38 -19.85
N ILE A 225 9.73 12.43 -19.06
CA ILE A 225 10.40 12.68 -17.78
C ILE A 225 11.80 12.07 -17.78
N SER A 226 12.72 12.68 -17.06
CA SER A 226 14.11 12.23 -16.93
C SER A 226 14.53 12.13 -15.47
N LYS A 227 15.39 11.13 -15.20
CA LYS A 227 16.07 11.00 -13.92
C LYS A 227 17.09 12.14 -13.77
N VAL A 228 16.99 12.86 -12.67
CA VAL A 228 17.89 13.94 -12.31
C VAL A 228 19.04 13.37 -11.50
N LEU A 229 20.28 13.75 -11.82
CA LEU A 229 21.49 13.22 -11.18
C LEU A 229 21.55 11.67 -11.24
N PRO A 230 21.56 11.08 -12.42
CA PRO A 230 21.41 9.63 -12.58
C PRO A 230 22.53 8.80 -11.92
N ASN A 231 23.69 9.40 -11.67
CA ASN A 231 24.83 8.76 -11.02
C ASN A 231 24.77 8.81 -9.48
N GLU A 232 23.85 9.59 -8.91
CA GLU A 232 23.63 9.60 -7.48
C GLU A 232 22.87 8.34 -7.05
N PRO A 233 23.26 7.70 -5.93
CA PRO A 233 22.57 6.52 -5.46
C PRO A 233 21.12 6.83 -5.09
N GLY A 234 20.22 6.00 -5.57
CA GLY A 234 18.81 6.10 -5.22
C GLY A 234 18.54 5.77 -3.75
N LYS A 235 17.41 6.20 -3.24
CA LYS A 235 16.94 5.83 -1.91
C LYS A 235 16.30 4.43 -1.97
N PRO A 236 16.93 3.40 -1.39
CA PRO A 236 16.40 2.04 -1.47
C PRO A 236 15.12 1.89 -0.64
N THR A 237 14.24 1.06 -1.13
CA THR A 237 13.00 0.67 -0.46
C THR A 237 12.82 -0.84 -0.62
N GLU A 238 12.70 -1.52 0.51
CA GLU A 238 12.42 -2.95 0.55
C GLU A 238 10.92 -3.19 0.50
N THR A 239 10.48 -4.16 -0.29
CA THR A 239 9.10 -4.63 -0.27
C THR A 239 9.01 -6.01 0.36
N HIS A 240 7.88 -6.25 0.98
CA HIS A 240 7.61 -7.50 1.68
C HIS A 240 6.29 -8.10 1.22
N PHE A 241 6.32 -9.37 0.86
CA PHE A 241 5.14 -10.20 0.67
C PHE A 241 4.71 -10.75 2.03
N VAL A 242 3.49 -10.43 2.44
CA VAL A 242 3.04 -10.62 3.82
C VAL A 242 1.66 -11.28 3.85
N TYR A 243 1.48 -12.27 4.71
CA TYR A 243 0.22 -12.95 4.89
C TYR A 243 0.09 -13.57 6.29
N PRO A 244 -1.13 -13.82 6.80
CA PRO A 244 -1.34 -14.47 8.08
C PRO A 244 -0.77 -15.89 8.10
N SER A 245 -0.20 -16.30 9.24
CA SER A 245 0.35 -17.65 9.41
C SER A 245 -0.70 -18.75 9.22
N SER A 246 -1.97 -18.45 9.49
CA SER A 246 -3.11 -19.36 9.22
C SER A 246 -3.30 -19.71 7.74
N LEU A 247 -2.83 -18.83 6.82
CA LEU A 247 -2.91 -19.06 5.38
C LEU A 247 -1.64 -19.68 4.78
N LYS A 248 -0.70 -20.14 5.61
CA LYS A 248 0.58 -20.73 5.16
C LYS A 248 0.42 -21.85 4.12
N ASN A 249 -0.65 -22.64 4.24
CA ASN A 249 -0.91 -23.77 3.36
C ASN A 249 -2.08 -23.50 2.39
N ASN A 250 -2.52 -22.25 2.23
CA ASN A 250 -3.58 -21.91 1.30
C ASN A 250 -3.07 -22.01 -0.14
N ALA A 251 -3.64 -22.90 -0.95
CA ALA A 251 -3.17 -23.22 -2.29
C ALA A 251 -3.20 -21.99 -3.23
N ARG A 252 -4.25 -21.15 -3.16
CA ARG A 252 -4.39 -19.93 -3.98
C ARG A 252 -3.30 -18.91 -3.66
N LEU A 253 -3.07 -18.68 -2.37
CA LEU A 253 -2.03 -17.77 -1.90
C LEU A 253 -0.65 -18.27 -2.31
N MET A 254 -0.40 -19.59 -2.19
CA MET A 254 0.88 -20.18 -2.61
C MET A 254 1.08 -20.09 -4.12
N ALA A 255 0.04 -20.30 -4.93
CA ALA A 255 0.09 -20.10 -6.38
C ALA A 255 0.45 -18.63 -6.71
N PHE A 256 -0.20 -17.68 -6.07
CA PHE A 256 0.10 -16.24 -6.27
C PHE A 256 1.52 -15.89 -5.82
N ARG A 257 1.96 -16.40 -4.67
CA ARG A 257 3.34 -16.23 -4.23
C ARG A 257 4.34 -16.77 -5.26
N ASN A 258 4.14 -18.00 -5.73
CA ASN A 258 5.04 -18.64 -6.69
C ASN A 258 5.07 -17.93 -8.06
N PHE A 259 3.96 -17.31 -8.45
CA PHE A 259 3.88 -16.47 -9.63
C PHE A 259 4.72 -15.19 -9.51
N LEU A 260 4.79 -14.60 -8.32
CA LEU A 260 5.50 -13.34 -8.10
C LEU A 260 7.01 -13.51 -7.88
N PHE A 261 7.48 -14.68 -7.42
CA PHE A 261 8.90 -14.96 -7.06
C PHE A 261 9.61 -15.81 -8.11
#